data_a99311ab6402778c17dbe6cbb9c59bee
#
_entry.id   a99311ab6402778c17dbe6cbb9c59bee
#
_cell.length_a   1.000
_cell.length_b   1.000
_cell.length_c   1.000
_cell.angle_alpha   90.00
_cell.angle_beta   90.00
_cell.angle_gamma   90.00
#
_symmetry.space_group_name_H-M   'P 1'
#
loop_
_entity.id
_entity.type
_entity.pdbx_description
1 polymer ?
#
loop_
_entity_poly.entity_id
_entity_poly.type
_entity_poly.pdbx_seq_one_letter_code
_entity_poly.pdbx_strand_id
1 'polypeptide(L)'
;MAISKRGDFANPQKSPWNFEKFQSDLERKMMLRLESDPHVQKWMKRHGIVIPWIDGQKHQRKYSPDFLVEYEDGRRVIIEVKDPSRMDSPDILRKRKSAEIWCKQRGMEYVMMTMG
;
A
#
# COMPACT_ATOMS: atom_id res chain seq x y z
N MET A 1 -14.52 0.42 21.08
CA MET A 1 -14.90 0.88 19.73
C MET A 1 -13.64 1.29 18.97
N ALA A 2 -13.40 0.66 17.86
CA ALA A 2 -12.28 1.03 17.03
C ALA A 2 -12.67 2.22 16.16
N ILE A 3 -11.92 3.31 16.26
CA ILE A 3 -12.12 4.49 15.44
C ILE A 3 -10.92 4.62 14.52
N SER A 4 -11.18 4.71 13.21
CA SER A 4 -10.12 5.00 12.26
C SER A 4 -9.54 6.38 12.56
N LYS A 5 -8.23 6.43 12.79
CA LYS A 5 -7.54 7.69 13.01
C LYS A 5 -7.04 8.21 11.67
N ARG A 6 -7.29 9.47 11.43
CA ARG A 6 -6.75 10.18 10.27
C ARG A 6 -5.78 11.22 10.75
N GLY A 7 -4.77 11.48 9.96
CA GLY A 7 -3.82 12.53 10.31
C GLY A 7 -2.65 12.57 9.36
N ASP A 8 -1.65 13.33 9.78
CA ASP A 8 -0.41 13.50 9.03
C ASP A 8 0.74 12.88 9.82
N PHE A 9 1.53 12.06 9.14
CA PHE A 9 2.81 11.58 9.66
C PHE A 9 3.84 12.65 9.28
N ALA A 10 4.24 13.45 10.26
CA ALA A 10 5.07 14.62 10.03
C ALA A 10 6.55 14.23 9.93
N ASN A 11 7.24 14.87 8.99
CA ASN A 11 8.68 14.77 8.82
C ASN A 11 9.22 13.32 8.74
N PRO A 12 8.65 12.48 7.87
CA PRO A 12 9.20 11.14 7.68
C PRO A 12 10.63 11.23 7.14
N GLN A 13 11.51 10.37 7.64
CA GLN A 13 12.92 10.39 7.25
C GLN A 13 13.17 9.69 5.91
N LYS A 14 12.29 8.77 5.52
CA LYS A 14 12.46 7.93 4.33
C LYS A 14 11.48 8.26 3.21
N SER A 15 10.53 9.16 3.44
CA SER A 15 9.64 9.63 2.38
C SER A 15 10.22 10.90 1.74
N PRO A 16 10.01 11.11 0.43
CA PRO A 16 10.42 12.34 -0.23
C PRO A 16 9.55 13.54 0.15
N TRP A 17 8.43 13.31 0.84
CA TRP A 17 7.48 14.37 1.21
C TRP A 17 7.72 14.83 2.65
N ASN A 18 7.36 16.07 2.93
CA ASN A 18 7.47 16.64 4.28
C ASN A 18 6.49 16.00 5.26
N PHE A 19 5.43 15.42 4.74
CA PHE A 19 4.46 14.66 5.52
C PHE A 19 3.79 13.62 4.62
N GLU A 20 3.23 12.59 5.24
CA GLU A 20 2.41 11.59 4.56
C GLU A 20 1.08 11.49 5.29
N LYS A 21 -0.02 11.45 4.55
CA LYS A 21 -1.34 11.33 5.15
C LYS A 21 -1.68 9.87 5.39
N PHE A 22 -2.26 9.59 6.56
CA PHE A 22 -2.84 8.28 6.82
C PHE A 22 -4.33 8.42 7.09
N GLN A 23 -5.11 7.43 6.67
CA GLN A 23 -6.56 7.42 6.80
C GLN A 23 -7.05 6.37 7.79
N SER A 24 -6.14 5.59 8.35
CA SER A 24 -6.47 4.57 9.34
C SER A 24 -5.28 4.34 10.26
N ASP A 25 -5.56 3.72 11.40
CA ASP A 25 -4.51 3.34 12.34
C ASP A 25 -3.58 2.27 11.76
N LEU A 26 -4.11 1.39 10.91
CA LEU A 26 -3.30 0.39 10.21
C LEU A 26 -2.26 1.04 9.32
N GLU A 27 -2.64 2.07 8.57
CA GLU A 27 -1.71 2.81 7.72
C GLU A 27 -0.64 3.50 8.57
N ARG A 28 -1.03 4.13 9.68
CA ARG A 28 -0.08 4.78 10.58
C ARG A 28 0.94 3.79 11.15
N LYS A 29 0.48 2.63 11.58
CA LYS A 29 1.35 1.56 12.09
C LYS A 29 2.33 1.09 11.01
N MET A 30 1.86 0.95 9.78
CA MET A 30 2.73 0.57 8.66
C MET A 30 3.79 1.62 8.39
N MET A 31 3.43 2.91 8.44
CA MET A 31 4.39 4.00 8.27
C MET A 31 5.51 3.94 9.32
N LEU A 32 5.15 3.71 10.59
CA LEU A 32 6.14 3.55 11.66
C LEU A 32 7.05 2.36 11.40
N ARG A 33 6.49 1.27 10.94
CA ARG A 33 7.27 0.06 10.62
C ARG A 33 8.25 0.31 9.47
N LEU A 34 7.80 1.00 8.42
CA LEU A 34 8.66 1.33 7.28
C LEU A 34 9.79 2.29 7.67
N GLU A 35 9.51 3.28 8.52
CA GLU A 35 10.53 4.19 9.02
C GLU A 35 11.61 3.46 9.84
N SER A 36 11.21 2.44 10.60
CA SER A 36 12.13 1.71 11.49
C SER A 36 12.82 0.52 10.84
N ASP A 37 12.39 0.10 9.66
CA ASP A 37 12.99 -1.06 8.96
C ASP A 37 14.32 -0.65 8.33
N PRO A 38 15.47 -1.23 8.78
CA PRO A 38 16.78 -0.84 8.25
C PRO A 38 16.98 -1.21 6.78
N HIS A 39 16.17 -2.11 6.23
CA HIS A 39 16.27 -2.52 4.82
C HIS A 39 15.45 -1.62 3.90
N VAL A 40 14.57 -0.79 4.43
CA VAL A 40 13.78 0.15 3.65
C VAL A 40 14.61 1.41 3.40
N GLN A 41 14.85 1.69 2.13
CA GLN A 41 15.54 2.90 1.73
C GLN A 41 14.58 4.08 1.62
N LYS A 42 13.41 3.86 1.00
CA LYS A 42 12.41 4.89 0.76
C LYS A 42 11.02 4.28 0.76
N TRP A 43 10.05 5.04 1.24
CA TRP A 43 8.64 4.68 1.10
C TRP A 43 7.82 5.93 0.84
N MET A 44 6.67 5.76 0.19
CA MET A 44 5.76 6.88 -0.02
C MET A 44 4.34 6.37 -0.18
N LYS A 45 3.38 7.15 0.30
CA LYS A 45 1.97 6.92 0.06
C LYS A 45 1.51 7.67 -1.19
N ARG A 46 2.02 8.88 -1.41
CA ARG A 46 1.72 9.70 -2.59
C ARG A 46 2.66 9.33 -3.73
N HIS A 47 2.45 8.14 -4.29
CA HIS A 47 3.34 7.56 -5.31
C HIS A 47 2.83 7.77 -6.74
N GLY A 48 1.57 8.22 -6.90
CA GLY A 48 0.99 8.45 -8.23
C GLY A 48 0.62 7.19 -9.00
N ILE A 49 0.77 6.01 -8.41
CA ILE A 49 0.45 4.75 -9.09
C ILE A 49 -1.06 4.51 -9.05
N VAL A 50 -1.62 4.23 -10.23
CA VAL A 50 -3.04 3.84 -10.38
C VAL A 50 -3.07 2.57 -11.21
N ILE A 51 -3.69 1.53 -10.67
CA ILE A 51 -3.77 0.22 -11.30
C ILE A 51 -5.20 -0.01 -11.76
N PRO A 52 -5.44 -0.20 -13.07
CA PRO A 52 -6.77 -0.53 -13.56
C PRO A 52 -7.13 -1.97 -13.22
N TRP A 53 -8.39 -2.20 -12.87
CA TRP A 53 -8.89 -3.55 -12.63
C TRP A 53 -10.38 -3.60 -12.98
N ILE A 54 -10.93 -4.81 -13.11
CA ILE A 54 -12.32 -5.02 -13.46
C ILE A 54 -13.01 -5.76 -12.33
N ASP A 55 -14.12 -5.19 -11.84
CA ASP A 55 -14.87 -5.79 -10.74
C ASP A 55 -15.80 -6.92 -11.21
N GLY A 56 -16.53 -7.53 -10.27
CA GLY A 56 -17.43 -8.64 -10.57
C GLY A 56 -18.63 -8.29 -11.42
N GLN A 57 -18.93 -7.01 -11.58
CA GLN A 57 -20.00 -6.50 -12.45
C GLN A 57 -19.46 -6.01 -13.79
N LYS A 58 -18.18 -6.30 -14.08
CA LYS A 58 -17.46 -5.92 -15.31
C LYS A 58 -17.29 -4.41 -15.48
N HIS A 59 -17.33 -3.66 -14.38
CA HIS A 59 -16.99 -2.24 -14.39
C HIS A 59 -15.48 -2.06 -14.30
N GLN A 60 -14.95 -1.12 -15.07
CA GLN A 60 -13.57 -0.72 -14.93
C GLN A 60 -13.41 0.14 -13.69
N ARG A 61 -12.42 -0.21 -12.87
CA ARG A 61 -12.11 0.48 -11.60
C ARG A 61 -10.67 0.92 -11.60
N LYS A 62 -10.36 1.88 -10.74
CA LYS A 62 -9.01 2.37 -10.51
C LYS A 62 -8.61 2.06 -9.08
N TYR A 63 -7.41 1.54 -8.92
CA TYR A 63 -6.87 1.18 -7.62
C TYR A 63 -5.59 1.96 -7.36
N SER A 64 -5.58 2.76 -6.31
CA SER A 64 -4.38 3.41 -5.81
C SER A 64 -3.95 2.65 -4.55
N PRO A 65 -2.87 1.86 -4.62
CA PRO A 65 -2.41 1.09 -3.47
C PRO A 65 -1.87 1.99 -2.36
N ASP A 66 -1.76 1.42 -1.13
CA ASP A 66 -1.39 2.20 0.04
C ASP A 66 0.03 2.74 -0.03
N PHE A 67 1.02 1.88 -0.35
CA PHE A 67 2.43 2.25 -0.25
C PHE A 67 3.25 1.76 -1.43
N LEU A 68 4.18 2.59 -1.86
CA LEU A 68 5.32 2.16 -2.68
C LEU A 68 6.55 2.16 -1.79
N VAL A 69 7.27 1.05 -1.76
CA VAL A 69 8.45 0.87 -0.90
C VAL A 69 9.64 0.49 -1.77
N GLU A 70 10.75 1.16 -1.57
CA GLU A 70 12.04 0.83 -2.20
C GLU A 70 12.98 0.31 -1.11
N TYR A 71 13.51 -0.88 -1.33
CA TYR A 71 14.47 -1.50 -0.43
C TYR A 71 15.90 -1.22 -0.87
N GLU A 72 16.84 -1.35 0.06
CA GLU A 72 18.27 -1.08 -0.20
C GLU A 72 18.85 -1.95 -1.33
N ASP A 73 18.30 -3.16 -1.53
CA ASP A 73 18.74 -4.07 -2.58
C ASP A 73 18.16 -3.74 -3.96
N GLY A 74 17.41 -2.66 -4.08
CA GLY A 74 16.81 -2.23 -5.34
C GLY A 74 15.41 -2.75 -5.60
N ARG A 75 14.87 -3.65 -4.77
CA ARG A 75 13.50 -4.11 -4.95
C ARG A 75 12.51 -2.99 -4.70
N ARG A 76 11.49 -2.93 -5.52
CA ARG A 76 10.35 -2.03 -5.34
C ARG A 76 9.12 -2.88 -5.08
N VAL A 77 8.39 -2.57 -4.02
CA VAL A 77 7.26 -3.35 -3.56
C VAL A 77 6.07 -2.42 -3.34
N ILE A 78 4.94 -2.80 -3.91
CA ILE A 78 3.65 -2.17 -3.61
C ILE A 78 3.05 -2.91 -2.42
N ILE A 79 2.72 -2.19 -1.36
CA ILE A 79 2.14 -2.78 -0.16
C ILE A 79 0.75 -2.21 0.07
N GLU A 80 -0.21 -3.11 0.24
CA GLU A 80 -1.57 -2.79 0.65
C GLU A 80 -1.81 -3.39 2.04
N VAL A 81 -2.27 -2.57 2.98
CA VAL A 81 -2.59 -3.03 4.34
C VAL A 81 -4.10 -3.18 4.44
N LYS A 82 -4.55 -4.36 4.84
CA LYS A 82 -5.97 -4.68 4.94
C LYS A 82 -6.34 -5.20 6.32
N ASP A 83 -7.57 -4.90 6.73
CA ASP A 83 -8.19 -5.57 7.86
C ASP A 83 -8.37 -7.06 7.49
N PRO A 84 -8.03 -8.00 8.40
CA PRO A 84 -8.18 -9.44 8.11
C PRO A 84 -9.57 -9.84 7.65
N SER A 85 -10.62 -9.17 8.14
CA SER A 85 -12.01 -9.48 7.77
C SER A 85 -12.34 -9.16 6.32
N ARG A 86 -11.47 -8.44 5.61
CA ARG A 86 -11.71 -7.99 4.23
C ARG A 86 -10.85 -8.70 3.19
N MET A 87 -10.08 -9.69 3.59
CA MET A 87 -9.10 -10.33 2.69
C MET A 87 -9.75 -11.23 1.63
N ASP A 88 -10.93 -11.74 1.87
CA ASP A 88 -11.54 -12.83 1.09
C ASP A 88 -12.67 -12.38 0.15
N SER A 89 -12.96 -11.10 0.07
CA SER A 89 -14.01 -10.62 -0.84
C SER A 89 -13.62 -10.91 -2.29
N PRO A 90 -14.55 -11.37 -3.16
CA PRO A 90 -14.23 -11.66 -4.56
C PRO A 90 -13.62 -10.46 -5.30
N ASP A 91 -14.09 -9.26 -5.04
CA ASP A 91 -13.53 -8.05 -5.67
C ASP A 91 -12.15 -7.71 -5.13
N ILE A 92 -11.88 -7.97 -3.86
CA ILE A 92 -10.53 -7.82 -3.31
C ILE A 92 -9.55 -8.77 -4.01
N LEU A 93 -9.99 -10.02 -4.26
CA LEU A 93 -9.17 -11.00 -4.97
C LEU A 93 -8.91 -10.58 -6.42
N ARG A 94 -9.91 -10.04 -7.12
CA ARG A 94 -9.75 -9.53 -8.48
C ARG A 94 -8.79 -8.36 -8.53
N LYS A 95 -8.93 -7.42 -7.64
CA LYS A 95 -8.04 -6.26 -7.50
C LYS A 95 -6.61 -6.68 -7.23
N ARG A 96 -6.43 -7.60 -6.29
CA ARG A 96 -5.13 -8.15 -5.94
C ARG A 96 -4.45 -8.81 -7.14
N LYS A 97 -5.18 -9.64 -7.87
CA LYS A 97 -4.65 -10.33 -9.05
C LYS A 97 -4.20 -9.34 -10.13
N SER A 98 -5.01 -8.32 -10.40
CA SER A 98 -4.65 -7.26 -11.35
C SER A 98 -3.39 -6.51 -10.90
N ALA A 99 -3.28 -6.23 -9.61
CA ALA A 99 -2.10 -5.56 -9.05
C ALA A 99 -0.85 -6.43 -9.17
N GLU A 100 -0.96 -7.72 -8.91
CA GLU A 100 0.17 -8.65 -9.05
C GLU A 100 0.69 -8.68 -10.50
N ILE A 101 -0.21 -8.75 -11.47
CA ILE A 101 0.16 -8.74 -12.89
C ILE A 101 0.79 -7.41 -13.28
N TRP A 102 0.17 -6.32 -12.87
CA TRP A 102 0.66 -4.96 -13.17
C TRP A 102 2.08 -4.76 -12.64
N CYS A 103 2.33 -5.18 -11.40
CA CYS A 103 3.65 -5.08 -10.78
C CYS A 103 4.67 -5.97 -11.48
N LYS A 104 4.30 -7.21 -11.78
CA LYS A 104 5.19 -8.16 -12.46
C LYS A 104 5.66 -7.62 -13.80
N GLN A 105 4.77 -6.99 -14.57
CA GLN A 105 5.13 -6.40 -15.86
C GLN A 105 6.13 -5.26 -15.74
N ARG A 106 6.27 -4.67 -14.54
CA ARG A 106 7.15 -3.53 -14.27
C ARG A 106 8.34 -3.88 -13.40
N GLY A 107 8.58 -5.16 -13.16
CA GLY A 107 9.69 -5.60 -12.31
C GLY A 107 9.50 -5.26 -10.84
N MET A 108 8.26 -5.18 -10.39
CA MET A 108 7.90 -4.85 -9.01
C MET A 108 7.20 -6.04 -8.36
N GLU A 109 7.17 -6.03 -7.03
CA GLU A 109 6.43 -7.01 -6.23
C GLU A 109 5.17 -6.37 -5.66
N TYR A 110 4.15 -7.18 -5.43
CA TYR A 110 2.92 -6.75 -4.77
C TYR A 110 2.66 -7.60 -3.55
N VAL A 111 2.39 -6.97 -2.42
CA VAL A 111 2.07 -7.64 -1.16
C VAL A 111 0.81 -7.02 -0.56
N MET A 112 -0.18 -7.85 -0.28
CA MET A 112 -1.33 -7.47 0.53
C MET A 112 -1.14 -8.13 1.89
N MET A 113 -1.15 -7.34 2.97
CA MET A 113 -0.84 -7.84 4.29
C MET A 113 -1.78 -7.29 5.34
N THR A 114 -1.86 -8.01 6.45
CA THR A 114 -2.59 -7.57 7.63
C THR A 114 -1.59 -7.20 8.72
N MET A 115 -1.99 -6.27 9.59
CA MET A 115 -1.26 -5.92 10.80
C MET A 115 -2.20 -6.11 11.98
N GLY A 116 -1.90 -7.10 12.78
CA GLY A 116 -2.72 -7.42 13.93
C GLY A 116 -2.44 -6.56 15.13
#